data_8dfe84128359ec44be15d2950b7de463
#
_entry.id   8dfe84128359ec44be15d2950b7de463
#
_cell.length_a   1.000
_cell.length_b   1.000
_cell.length_c   1.000
_cell.angle_alpha   90.00
_cell.angle_beta   90.00
_cell.angle_gamma   90.00
#
_symmetry.space_group_name_H-M   'P 1'
#
loop_
_entity.id
_entity.type
_entity.pdbx_description
1 polymer ?
#
loop_
_entity_poly.entity_id
_entity_poly.type
_entity_poly.pdbx_seq_one_letter_code
_entity_poly.pdbx_strand_id
1 'polypeptide(L)'
;KDFYGVALEGDVLDTTGHRGIVDYDPSELVMTVRTGTSVAEVETALAERGQMLAFEPPRFSPDGTIGGAIGSGFSGPRRAAAGSARDFVLGVRVLDAAGRDLSFGGQVMKNVAGYDLSRFVAGSFGTLALITEVSLKVLPKPEVETTLVFDMGDAAAIEAVNRWAGQPLPISATFHAEGRLFVRLSGATAAV
;
A
#
# COMPACT_ATOMS: atom_id res chain seq x y z
N LYS A 1 0.55 18.32 5.36
CA LYS A 1 1.35 17.30 5.10
C LYS A 1 2.80 17.69 5.02
N ASP A 2 3.18 18.59 5.87
CA ASP A 2 4.43 19.34 5.89
C ASP A 2 5.45 18.71 6.85
N PHE A 3 5.23 17.46 7.23
CA PHE A 3 6.13 16.75 8.14
C PHE A 3 7.35 16.16 7.43
N TYR A 4 7.43 16.30 6.10
CA TYR A 4 8.50 15.72 5.30
C TYR A 4 9.14 16.80 4.42
N GLY A 5 10.38 17.12 4.72
CA GLY A 5 11.17 18.07 3.95
C GLY A 5 11.09 19.52 4.45
N VAL A 6 11.48 20.43 3.59
CA VAL A 6 11.43 21.89 3.82
C VAL A 6 10.07 22.45 3.43
N ALA A 7 9.75 23.66 3.90
CA ALA A 7 8.55 24.38 3.49
C ALA A 7 8.48 24.47 1.96
N LEU A 8 7.30 24.16 1.40
CA LEU A 8 7.07 24.24 -0.03
C LEU A 8 6.75 25.71 -0.41
N GLU A 9 7.44 26.21 -1.44
CA GLU A 9 7.13 27.49 -2.06
C GLU A 9 6.50 27.22 -3.42
N GLY A 10 5.38 27.85 -3.74
CA GLY A 10 4.66 27.72 -5.00
C GLY A 10 3.15 27.64 -4.86
N ASP A 11 2.47 27.54 -5.99
CA ASP A 11 1.02 27.39 -6.04
C ASP A 11 0.61 25.96 -5.67
N VAL A 12 -0.49 25.83 -4.92
CA VAL A 12 -1.02 24.54 -4.49
C VAL A 12 -1.98 24.01 -5.55
N LEU A 13 -1.68 22.82 -6.09
CA LEU A 13 -2.62 22.07 -6.92
C LEU A 13 -3.37 21.06 -6.03
N ASP A 14 -4.66 21.33 -5.80
CA ASP A 14 -5.53 20.39 -5.10
C ASP A 14 -6.07 19.33 -6.06
N THR A 15 -5.75 18.07 -5.79
CA THR A 15 -6.18 16.92 -6.59
C THR A 15 -7.34 16.14 -5.99
N THR A 16 -7.87 16.56 -4.83
CA THR A 16 -8.96 15.85 -4.13
C THR A 16 -10.27 15.80 -4.93
N GLY A 17 -10.47 16.74 -5.86
CA GLY A 17 -11.59 16.73 -6.79
C GLY A 17 -11.50 15.66 -7.90
N HIS A 18 -10.29 15.14 -8.18
CA HIS A 18 -10.07 14.09 -9.18
C HIS A 18 -10.17 12.70 -8.54
N ARG A 19 -11.39 12.27 -8.24
CA ARG A 19 -11.71 11.09 -7.44
C ARG A 19 -12.69 10.14 -8.10
N GLY A 20 -12.79 8.95 -7.57
CA GLY A 20 -13.70 7.87 -7.94
C GLY A 20 -12.96 6.60 -8.37
N ILE A 21 -13.64 5.48 -8.22
CA ILE A 21 -13.19 4.18 -8.74
C ILE A 21 -13.49 4.18 -10.24
N VAL A 22 -12.47 3.95 -11.06
CA VAL A 22 -12.56 3.93 -12.53
C VAL A 22 -13.01 2.55 -12.99
N ASP A 23 -12.41 1.51 -12.40
CA ASP A 23 -12.68 0.13 -12.73
C ASP A 23 -12.34 -0.77 -11.53
N TYR A 24 -13.09 -1.85 -11.35
CA TYR A 24 -12.81 -2.82 -10.31
C TYR A 24 -13.26 -4.21 -10.74
N ASP A 25 -12.29 -5.10 -10.91
CA ASP A 25 -12.54 -6.51 -11.16
C ASP A 25 -12.10 -7.34 -9.93
N PRO A 26 -13.06 -7.73 -9.06
CA PRO A 26 -12.76 -8.56 -7.91
C PRO A 26 -12.19 -9.94 -8.26
N SER A 27 -12.53 -10.50 -9.42
CA SER A 27 -12.05 -11.83 -9.84
C SER A 27 -10.59 -11.81 -10.27
N GLU A 28 -10.16 -10.71 -10.89
CA GLU A 28 -8.78 -10.49 -11.29
C GLU A 28 -7.93 -9.84 -10.19
N LEU A 29 -8.55 -9.47 -9.05
CA LEU A 29 -7.89 -8.80 -7.92
C LEU A 29 -7.24 -7.47 -8.32
N VAL A 30 -7.90 -6.71 -9.17
CA VAL A 30 -7.40 -5.42 -9.68
C VAL A 30 -8.44 -4.33 -9.49
N MET A 31 -8.00 -3.17 -9.01
CA MET A 31 -8.80 -1.96 -8.92
C MET A 31 -8.04 -0.78 -9.52
N THR A 32 -8.69 -0.02 -10.38
CA THR A 32 -8.16 1.25 -10.92
C THR A 32 -8.93 2.41 -10.32
N VAL A 33 -8.21 3.36 -9.74
CA VAL A 33 -8.79 4.52 -9.07
C VAL A 33 -8.11 5.81 -9.47
N ARG A 34 -8.87 6.91 -9.48
CA ARG A 34 -8.34 8.27 -9.54
C ARG A 34 -7.68 8.62 -8.23
N THR A 35 -6.55 9.29 -8.29
CA THR A 35 -5.67 9.45 -7.13
C THR A 35 -6.17 10.40 -6.04
N GLY A 36 -7.16 11.24 -6.34
CA GLY A 36 -7.87 12.04 -5.33
C GLY A 36 -8.89 11.25 -4.49
N THR A 37 -9.15 9.97 -4.82
CA THR A 37 -10.04 9.10 -4.04
C THR A 37 -9.44 8.83 -2.67
N SER A 38 -10.26 8.91 -1.61
CA SER A 38 -9.78 8.62 -0.26
C SER A 38 -9.44 7.15 -0.08
N VAL A 39 -8.44 6.85 0.74
CA VAL A 39 -8.11 5.47 1.12
C VAL A 39 -9.32 4.78 1.77
N ALA A 40 -10.09 5.51 2.57
CA ALA A 40 -11.28 4.99 3.23
C ALA A 40 -12.36 4.53 2.24
N GLU A 41 -12.61 5.32 1.17
CA GLU A 41 -13.57 4.97 0.12
C GLU A 41 -13.15 3.69 -0.60
N VAL A 42 -11.87 3.57 -0.96
CA VAL A 42 -11.32 2.38 -1.61
C VAL A 42 -11.42 1.15 -0.71
N GLU A 43 -11.04 1.27 0.56
CA GLU A 43 -11.13 0.15 1.52
C GLU A 43 -12.57 -0.28 1.80
N THR A 44 -13.53 0.65 1.75
CA THR A 44 -14.95 0.33 1.86
C THR A 44 -15.41 -0.51 0.67
N ALA A 45 -15.12 -0.08 -0.54
CA ALA A 45 -15.47 -0.83 -1.76
C ALA A 45 -14.82 -2.22 -1.80
N LEU A 46 -13.55 -2.32 -1.39
CA LEU A 46 -12.86 -3.61 -1.29
C LEU A 46 -13.47 -4.53 -0.23
N ALA A 47 -13.86 -3.96 0.92
CA ALA A 47 -14.46 -4.72 2.02
C ALA A 47 -15.77 -5.40 1.63
N GLU A 48 -16.58 -4.78 0.76
CA GLU A 48 -17.83 -5.37 0.22
C GLU A 48 -17.58 -6.66 -0.57
N ARG A 49 -16.36 -6.85 -1.07
CA ARG A 49 -15.92 -8.05 -1.80
C ARG A 49 -14.94 -8.92 -1.01
N GLY A 50 -14.81 -8.68 0.30
CA GLY A 50 -13.89 -9.44 1.15
C GLY A 50 -12.40 -9.23 0.77
N GLN A 51 -12.06 -8.08 0.18
CA GLN A 51 -10.71 -7.75 -0.27
C GLN A 51 -10.12 -6.58 0.51
N MET A 52 -8.82 -6.33 0.35
CA MET A 52 -8.09 -5.28 1.06
C MET A 52 -6.88 -4.75 0.29
N LEU A 53 -6.42 -3.55 0.66
CA LEU A 53 -5.09 -3.03 0.33
C LEU A 53 -4.06 -3.68 1.25
N ALA A 54 -3.39 -4.74 0.79
CA ALA A 54 -2.51 -5.53 1.66
C ALA A 54 -1.21 -4.82 2.06
N PHE A 55 -0.83 -3.73 1.41
CA PHE A 55 0.28 -2.89 1.86
C PHE A 55 -0.07 -2.00 3.06
N GLU A 56 -1.33 -2.02 3.51
CA GLU A 56 -1.82 -1.32 4.71
C GLU A 56 -1.38 0.15 4.75
N PRO A 57 -1.89 1.02 3.85
CA PRO A 57 -1.47 2.42 3.81
C PRO A 57 -1.73 3.10 5.15
N PRO A 58 -0.73 3.76 5.76
CA PRO A 58 -0.94 4.46 7.02
C PRO A 58 -1.88 5.64 6.83
N ARG A 59 -2.79 5.83 7.76
CA ARG A 59 -3.77 6.91 7.76
C ARG A 59 -3.34 8.03 8.72
N PHE A 60 -2.70 9.07 8.19
CA PHE A 60 -2.32 10.25 8.96
C PHE A 60 -3.46 11.26 9.10
N SER A 61 -4.49 11.17 8.25
CA SER A 61 -5.73 11.95 8.33
C SER A 61 -6.88 11.16 7.73
N PRO A 62 -8.15 11.49 8.09
CA PRO A 62 -9.33 10.88 7.47
C PRO A 62 -9.40 11.07 5.94
N ASP A 63 -8.86 12.20 5.46
CA ASP A 63 -8.90 12.61 4.05
C ASP A 63 -7.68 12.14 3.25
N GLY A 64 -6.91 11.19 3.78
CA GLY A 64 -5.76 10.62 3.09
C GLY A 64 -6.18 9.98 1.76
N THR A 65 -5.55 10.38 0.64
CA THR A 65 -5.88 9.90 -0.69
C THR A 65 -5.00 8.75 -1.15
N ILE A 66 -5.48 7.96 -2.12
CA ILE A 66 -4.66 6.92 -2.77
C ILE A 66 -3.42 7.52 -3.43
N GLY A 67 -3.54 8.69 -4.07
CA GLY A 67 -2.39 9.39 -4.63
C GLY A 67 -1.34 9.76 -3.59
N GLY A 68 -1.77 10.20 -2.41
CA GLY A 68 -0.88 10.46 -1.29
C GLY A 68 -0.20 9.20 -0.76
N ALA A 69 -0.95 8.10 -0.64
CA ALA A 69 -0.42 6.81 -0.20
C ALA A 69 0.63 6.24 -1.17
N ILE A 70 0.33 6.23 -2.47
CA ILE A 70 1.25 5.73 -3.50
C ILE A 70 2.41 6.70 -3.72
N GLY A 71 2.14 8.01 -3.77
CA GLY A 71 3.17 9.03 -3.95
C GLY A 71 4.21 9.04 -2.81
N SER A 72 3.79 8.81 -1.56
CA SER A 72 4.70 8.67 -0.42
C SER A 72 5.36 7.29 -0.34
N GLY A 73 4.75 6.25 -0.92
CA GLY A 73 5.23 4.87 -0.87
C GLY A 73 5.17 4.23 0.52
N PHE A 74 4.48 4.87 1.45
CA PHE A 74 4.37 4.35 2.81
C PHE A 74 3.54 3.06 2.85
N SER A 75 4.01 2.15 3.67
CA SER A 75 3.41 0.82 3.84
C SER A 75 3.34 0.48 5.32
N GLY A 76 2.28 -0.18 5.72
CA GLY A 76 2.05 -0.58 7.09
C GLY A 76 2.78 -1.86 7.50
N PRO A 77 2.41 -2.42 8.64
CA PRO A 77 3.14 -3.53 9.28
C PRO A 77 3.22 -4.81 8.44
N ARG A 78 2.24 -5.06 7.55
CA ARG A 78 2.22 -6.23 6.66
C ARG A 78 3.31 -6.19 5.57
N ARG A 79 4.03 -5.10 5.44
CA ARG A 79 5.04 -4.91 4.38
C ARG A 79 6.05 -6.07 4.29
N ALA A 80 6.50 -6.61 5.42
CA ALA A 80 7.47 -7.70 5.44
C ALA A 80 6.91 -9.02 4.85
N ALA A 81 5.59 -9.25 4.99
CA ALA A 81 4.93 -10.46 4.52
C ALA A 81 4.30 -10.29 3.12
N ALA A 82 3.70 -9.14 2.83
CA ALA A 82 2.92 -8.94 1.61
C ALA A 82 3.63 -8.10 0.55
N GLY A 83 4.63 -7.30 0.92
CA GLY A 83 5.29 -6.32 0.05
C GLY A 83 4.90 -4.88 0.36
N SER A 84 5.62 -3.94 -0.25
CA SER A 84 5.43 -2.49 -0.10
C SER A 84 4.36 -1.97 -1.07
N ALA A 85 3.90 -0.73 -0.87
CA ALA A 85 2.93 -0.09 -1.75
C ALA A 85 3.29 -0.20 -3.24
N ARG A 86 4.58 -0.01 -3.60
CA ARG A 86 5.05 -0.13 -4.98
C ARG A 86 4.86 -1.54 -5.59
N ASP A 87 4.86 -2.59 -4.77
CA ASP A 87 4.72 -3.98 -5.24
C ASP A 87 3.27 -4.30 -5.63
N PHE A 88 2.34 -3.43 -5.23
CA PHE A 88 0.93 -3.52 -5.58
C PHE A 88 0.53 -2.61 -6.75
N VAL A 89 1.43 -1.73 -7.23
CA VAL A 89 1.17 -0.88 -8.40
C VAL A 89 1.36 -1.71 -9.68
N LEU A 90 0.30 -1.84 -10.47
CA LEU A 90 0.29 -2.53 -11.77
C LEU A 90 0.41 -1.54 -12.92
N GLY A 91 -0.23 -0.38 -12.80
CA GLY A 91 -0.20 0.67 -13.81
C GLY A 91 -0.47 2.04 -13.22
N VAL A 92 -0.05 3.06 -13.92
CA VAL A 92 -0.30 4.46 -13.56
C VAL A 92 -0.60 5.29 -14.80
N ARG A 93 -1.41 6.33 -14.58
CA ARG A 93 -1.57 7.45 -15.49
C ARG A 93 -1.03 8.69 -14.82
N VAL A 94 -0.22 9.45 -15.51
CA VAL A 94 0.50 10.58 -14.93
C VAL A 94 0.47 11.80 -15.85
N LEU A 95 0.53 12.99 -15.27
CA LEU A 95 0.86 14.23 -15.97
C LEU A 95 2.32 14.59 -15.68
N ASP A 96 3.12 14.76 -16.73
CA ASP A 96 4.50 15.20 -16.59
C ASP A 96 4.60 16.74 -16.49
N ALA A 97 5.82 17.25 -16.29
CA ALA A 97 6.06 18.69 -16.19
C ALA A 97 5.71 19.50 -17.45
N ALA A 98 5.57 18.84 -18.61
CA ALA A 98 5.13 19.46 -19.85
C ALA A 98 3.60 19.38 -20.06
N GLY A 99 2.86 18.85 -19.07
CA GLY A 99 1.41 18.64 -19.15
C GLY A 99 0.99 17.48 -20.05
N ARG A 100 1.92 16.58 -20.40
CA ARG A 100 1.60 15.41 -21.22
C ARG A 100 0.98 14.33 -20.33
N ASP A 101 -0.11 13.77 -20.80
CA ASP A 101 -0.80 12.65 -20.19
C ASP A 101 -0.20 11.34 -20.69
N LEU A 102 0.42 10.59 -19.79
CA LEU A 102 1.19 9.39 -20.08
C LEU A 102 0.65 8.21 -19.25
N SER A 103 0.61 7.03 -19.85
CA SER A 103 0.21 5.79 -19.16
C SER A 103 1.34 4.78 -19.20
N PHE A 104 1.59 4.13 -18.06
CA PHE A 104 2.61 3.10 -17.91
C PHE A 104 2.05 1.89 -17.19
N GLY A 105 2.45 0.68 -17.61
CA GLY A 105 1.89 -0.56 -17.09
C GLY A 105 0.46 -0.79 -17.57
N GLY A 106 -0.36 -1.44 -16.78
CA GLY A 106 -1.74 -1.78 -17.11
C GLY A 106 -2.47 -2.42 -15.93
N GLN A 107 -3.42 -3.29 -16.23
CA GLN A 107 -4.19 -4.06 -15.22
C GLN A 107 -3.70 -5.52 -15.12
N VAL A 108 -2.61 -5.86 -15.80
CA VAL A 108 -2.09 -7.23 -15.85
C VAL A 108 -1.02 -7.46 -14.77
N MET A 109 -1.04 -8.65 -14.17
CA MET A 109 -0.12 -9.02 -13.09
C MET A 109 1.35 -9.12 -13.51
N LYS A 110 1.63 -9.26 -14.82
CA LYS A 110 2.98 -9.42 -15.37
C LYS A 110 3.24 -8.43 -16.49
N ASN A 111 4.13 -7.46 -16.22
CA ASN A 111 4.73 -6.66 -17.27
C ASN A 111 5.85 -7.48 -17.93
N VAL A 112 5.80 -7.64 -19.26
CA VAL A 112 6.73 -8.51 -20.00
C VAL A 112 7.74 -7.75 -20.86
N ALA A 113 7.63 -6.41 -20.97
CA ALA A 113 8.50 -5.60 -21.81
C ALA A 113 8.67 -4.18 -21.27
N GLY A 114 9.88 -3.64 -21.39
CA GLY A 114 10.22 -2.26 -21.04
C GLY A 114 10.55 -2.02 -19.56
N TYR A 115 10.84 -0.77 -19.25
CA TYR A 115 11.10 -0.33 -17.88
C TYR A 115 9.81 -0.28 -17.06
N ASP A 116 9.87 -0.67 -15.80
CA ASP A 116 8.74 -0.61 -14.87
C ASP A 116 8.55 0.81 -14.30
N LEU A 117 8.08 1.71 -15.17
CA LEU A 117 7.84 3.10 -14.81
C LEU A 117 6.63 3.24 -13.89
N SER A 118 5.69 2.29 -13.92
CA SER A 118 4.52 2.30 -13.05
C SER A 118 4.93 2.19 -11.57
N ARG A 119 5.86 1.31 -11.26
CA ARG A 119 6.41 1.17 -9.90
C ARG A 119 7.44 2.23 -9.55
N PHE A 120 8.07 2.85 -10.56
CA PHE A 120 9.10 3.85 -10.34
C PHE A 120 8.55 5.15 -9.74
N VAL A 121 7.31 5.54 -10.08
CA VAL A 121 6.68 6.75 -9.53
C VAL A 121 6.15 6.56 -8.10
N ALA A 122 5.99 5.32 -7.63
CA ALA A 122 5.63 5.07 -6.26
C ALA A 122 6.77 5.46 -5.31
N GLY A 123 6.46 6.30 -4.30
CA GLY A 123 7.45 6.85 -3.38
C GLY A 123 8.23 8.05 -3.91
N SER A 124 7.85 8.61 -5.07
CA SER A 124 8.50 9.78 -5.65
C SER A 124 8.08 11.12 -5.02
N PHE A 125 7.10 11.14 -4.14
CA PHE A 125 6.51 12.35 -3.54
C PHE A 125 6.04 13.40 -4.57
N GLY A 126 5.66 12.95 -5.77
CA GLY A 126 5.24 13.82 -6.87
C GLY A 126 6.39 14.57 -7.57
N THR A 127 7.65 14.28 -7.23
CA THR A 127 8.82 14.96 -7.82
C THR A 127 9.08 14.57 -9.29
N LEU A 128 8.57 13.42 -9.71
CA LEU A 128 8.76 12.92 -11.08
C LEU A 128 7.57 13.27 -12.01
N ALA A 129 6.36 13.15 -11.49
CA ALA A 129 5.13 13.43 -12.21
C ALA A 129 3.94 13.49 -11.23
N LEU A 130 2.84 14.09 -11.66
CA LEU A 130 1.57 14.02 -10.95
C LEU A 130 0.86 12.72 -11.34
N ILE A 131 0.67 11.82 -10.38
CA ILE A 131 -0.12 10.59 -10.61
C ILE A 131 -1.60 10.98 -10.63
N THR A 132 -2.31 10.66 -11.70
CA THR A 132 -3.74 10.94 -11.87
C THR A 132 -4.62 9.71 -11.66
N GLU A 133 -4.17 8.55 -12.13
CA GLU A 133 -4.84 7.27 -11.89
C GLU A 133 -3.81 6.20 -11.52
N VAL A 134 -4.23 5.21 -10.75
CA VAL A 134 -3.42 4.05 -10.39
C VAL A 134 -4.24 2.77 -10.46
N SER A 135 -3.68 1.75 -11.10
CA SER A 135 -4.19 0.38 -11.07
C SER A 135 -3.44 -0.39 -10.00
N LEU A 136 -4.16 -0.92 -9.03
CA LEU A 136 -3.63 -1.59 -7.85
C LEU A 136 -4.04 -3.05 -7.84
N LYS A 137 -3.08 -3.91 -7.55
CA LYS A 137 -3.34 -5.26 -7.09
C LYS A 137 -3.97 -5.19 -5.70
N VAL A 138 -5.04 -5.95 -5.49
CA VAL A 138 -5.67 -6.13 -4.19
C VAL A 138 -5.57 -7.59 -3.75
N LEU A 139 -5.76 -7.88 -2.47
CA LEU A 139 -5.73 -9.25 -1.97
C LEU A 139 -7.02 -9.57 -1.21
N PRO A 140 -7.43 -10.85 -1.16
CA PRO A 140 -8.47 -11.30 -0.25
C PRO A 140 -8.10 -10.97 1.20
N LYS A 141 -9.09 -10.63 2.01
CA LYS A 141 -8.90 -10.56 3.47
C LYS A 141 -8.63 -11.95 4.03
N PRO A 142 -7.74 -12.09 5.03
CA PRO A 142 -7.57 -13.35 5.72
C PRO A 142 -8.88 -13.75 6.43
N GLU A 143 -9.13 -15.06 6.54
CA GLU A 143 -10.29 -15.59 7.27
C GLU A 143 -10.24 -15.23 8.74
N VAL A 144 -9.05 -15.33 9.32
CA VAL A 144 -8.80 -14.99 10.72
C VAL A 144 -7.49 -14.23 10.88
N GLU A 145 -7.48 -13.35 11.86
CA GLU A 145 -6.30 -12.61 12.27
C GLU A 145 -6.21 -12.56 13.78
N THR A 146 -5.07 -12.94 14.36
CA THR A 146 -4.82 -12.99 15.79
C THR A 146 -3.47 -12.39 16.13
N THR A 147 -3.38 -11.64 17.20
CA THR A 147 -2.11 -11.10 17.69
C THR A 147 -1.71 -11.81 18.98
N LEU A 148 -0.56 -12.45 18.95
CA LEU A 148 0.11 -13.03 20.13
C LEU A 148 1.01 -11.98 20.76
N VAL A 149 1.13 -12.00 22.08
CA VAL A 149 1.96 -11.08 22.84
C VAL A 149 2.93 -11.90 23.71
N PHE A 150 4.21 -11.56 23.63
CA PHE A 150 5.28 -12.20 24.37
C PHE A 150 6.02 -11.16 25.21
N ASP A 151 6.22 -11.42 26.50
CA ASP A 151 7.15 -10.62 27.32
C ASP A 151 8.57 -10.97 26.91
N MET A 152 9.24 -10.04 26.21
CA MET A 152 10.51 -10.32 25.55
C MET A 152 11.28 -9.02 25.32
N GLY A 153 12.51 -8.96 25.79
CA GLY A 153 13.41 -7.81 25.55
C GLY A 153 13.88 -7.73 24.10
N ASP A 154 14.40 -6.57 23.70
CA ASP A 154 14.74 -6.20 22.32
C ASP A 154 15.61 -7.23 21.59
N ALA A 155 16.72 -7.64 22.20
CA ALA A 155 17.65 -8.59 21.58
C ALA A 155 17.00 -9.96 21.33
N ALA A 156 16.28 -10.49 22.31
CA ALA A 156 15.58 -11.76 22.19
C ALA A 156 14.45 -11.68 21.16
N ALA A 157 13.75 -10.54 21.08
CA ALA A 157 12.71 -10.30 20.08
C ALA A 157 13.27 -10.31 18.65
N ILE A 158 14.40 -9.63 18.41
CA ILE A 158 15.08 -9.63 17.12
C ILE A 158 15.49 -11.05 16.71
N GLU A 159 16.11 -11.81 17.61
CA GLU A 159 16.51 -13.20 17.35
C GLU A 159 15.31 -14.10 17.04
N ALA A 160 14.23 -13.95 17.82
CA ALA A 160 13.00 -14.73 17.60
C ALA A 160 12.37 -14.45 16.23
N VAL A 161 12.19 -13.16 15.89
CA VAL A 161 11.59 -12.76 14.60
C VAL A 161 12.43 -13.23 13.43
N ASN A 162 13.76 -13.10 13.49
CA ASN A 162 14.65 -13.58 12.43
C ASN A 162 14.58 -15.10 12.27
N ARG A 163 14.52 -15.85 13.37
CA ARG A 163 14.37 -17.32 13.32
C ARG A 163 13.02 -17.73 12.73
N TRP A 164 11.94 -17.03 13.07
CA TRP A 164 10.59 -17.31 12.54
C TRP A 164 10.44 -16.91 11.07
N ALA A 165 11.11 -15.86 10.61
CA ALA A 165 11.07 -15.43 9.22
C ALA A 165 11.56 -16.50 8.23
N GLY A 166 12.39 -17.44 8.68
CA GLY A 166 12.83 -18.60 7.89
C GLY A 166 11.88 -19.81 7.93
N GLN A 167 10.73 -19.70 8.59
CA GLN A 167 9.77 -20.79 8.77
C GLN A 167 8.44 -20.48 8.05
N PRO A 168 7.68 -21.48 7.62
CA PRO A 168 6.39 -21.30 6.95
C PRO A 168 5.28 -20.96 7.96
N LEU A 169 5.46 -19.90 8.73
CA LEU A 169 4.50 -19.41 9.71
C LEU A 169 3.63 -18.30 9.09
N PRO A 170 2.34 -18.22 9.44
CA PRO A 170 1.41 -17.23 8.90
C PRO A 170 1.60 -15.83 9.54
N ILE A 171 2.85 -15.44 9.80
CA ILE A 171 3.17 -14.14 10.38
C ILE A 171 2.94 -13.04 9.36
N SER A 172 2.07 -12.10 9.68
CA SER A 172 1.74 -10.97 8.80
C SER A 172 2.34 -9.65 9.27
N ALA A 173 2.65 -9.53 10.57
CA ALA A 173 3.30 -8.35 11.12
C ALA A 173 3.97 -8.67 12.45
N THR A 174 5.00 -7.88 12.81
CA THR A 174 5.59 -7.88 14.14
C THR A 174 5.78 -6.44 14.61
N PHE A 175 5.66 -6.24 15.92
CA PHE A 175 5.88 -4.94 16.55
C PHE A 175 6.46 -5.16 17.94
N HIS A 176 7.49 -4.39 18.32
CA HIS A 176 8.06 -4.46 19.65
C HIS A 176 7.98 -3.10 20.34
N ALA A 177 7.48 -3.08 21.57
CA ALA A 177 7.43 -1.91 22.42
C ALA A 177 7.35 -2.31 23.90
N GLU A 178 7.96 -1.51 24.76
CA GLU A 178 7.85 -1.64 26.22
C GLU A 178 8.16 -3.07 26.74
N GLY A 179 9.19 -3.71 26.17
CA GLY A 179 9.60 -5.05 26.56
C GLY A 179 8.66 -6.16 26.12
N ARG A 180 7.74 -5.88 25.18
CA ARG A 180 6.81 -6.86 24.63
C ARG A 180 6.91 -6.96 23.12
N LEU A 181 6.90 -8.18 22.62
CA LEU A 181 6.82 -8.50 21.20
C LEU A 181 5.38 -8.88 20.85
N PHE A 182 4.80 -8.17 19.91
CA PHE A 182 3.49 -8.44 19.32
C PHE A 182 3.72 -9.13 17.97
N VAL A 183 3.07 -10.25 17.75
CA VAL A 183 3.18 -11.04 16.51
C VAL A 183 1.78 -11.28 15.97
N ARG A 184 1.48 -10.69 14.84
CA ARG A 184 0.20 -10.87 14.15
C ARG A 184 0.29 -12.05 13.18
N LEU A 185 -0.60 -13.01 13.38
CA LEU A 185 -0.83 -14.14 12.50
C LEU A 185 -2.07 -13.86 11.66
N SER A 186 -2.04 -14.17 10.36
CA SER A 186 -3.18 -13.96 9.47
C SER A 186 -3.23 -15.06 8.41
N GLY A 187 -4.40 -15.60 8.15
CA GLY A 187 -4.57 -16.61 7.12
C GLY A 187 -5.84 -17.44 7.28
N ALA A 188 -5.81 -18.67 6.80
CA ALA A 188 -6.86 -19.63 7.04
C ALA A 188 -6.91 -20.03 8.52
N THR A 189 -8.10 -20.32 9.03
CA THR A 189 -8.32 -20.67 10.45
C THR A 189 -7.40 -21.80 10.92
N ALA A 190 -7.20 -22.83 10.11
CA ALA A 190 -6.35 -23.95 10.45
C ALA A 190 -4.84 -23.62 10.52
N ALA A 191 -4.41 -22.55 9.86
CA ALA A 191 -3.00 -22.12 9.88
C ALA A 191 -2.68 -21.21 11.06
N VAL A 192 -3.66 -20.42 11.52
CA VAL A 192 -3.53 -19.45 12.60
C VAL A 192 -3.75 -20.11 13.94
#